data_bb88f6e3c274b18e7a0ba8c489aa269c
#
_entry.id   bb88f6e3c274b18e7a0ba8c489aa269c
#
_cell.length_a   1.000
_cell.length_b   1.000
_cell.length_c   1.000
_cell.angle_alpha   90.00
_cell.angle_beta   90.00
_cell.angle_gamma   90.00
#
_symmetry.space_group_name_H-M   'P 1'
#
loop_
_entity.id
_entity.type
_entity.pdbx_description
1 polymer ?
#
loop_
_entity_poly.entity_id
_entity_poly.type
_entity_poly.pdbx_seq_one_letter_code
_entity_poly.pdbx_strand_id
1 'polypeptide(L)'
;MTMKFADQTYLLRWSSKHQHEFTPSDQADLSRWTDMITINTYPGVSDGDGLANVANRVLDNYKQNKAVVVRTLSVPRTAVKPAEHLIVVLFPVRNFIEAVFARFRLADGRGTAVIYSHRIYGQKVGDTTAAWMKANGATIERRLMALHEVPSHRILEPASR
;
A
#
# COMPACT_ATOMS: atom_id res chain seq x y z
N MET A 1 -0.99 -14.27 -11.89
CA MET A 1 0.06 -13.31 -11.49
C MET A 1 0.22 -13.35 -9.98
N THR A 2 1.44 -13.41 -9.51
CA THR A 2 1.76 -13.50 -8.08
C THR A 2 2.85 -12.51 -7.71
N MET A 3 2.94 -12.21 -6.43
CA MET A 3 4.06 -11.49 -5.83
C MET A 3 4.31 -11.99 -4.41
N LYS A 4 5.50 -11.74 -3.88
CA LYS A 4 5.84 -12.14 -2.51
C LYS A 4 6.02 -10.94 -1.62
N PHE A 5 5.48 -11.03 -0.41
CA PHE A 5 5.66 -10.03 0.64
C PHE A 5 5.57 -10.70 2.00
N ALA A 6 6.49 -10.35 2.91
CA ALA A 6 6.50 -10.85 4.29
C ALA A 6 6.38 -12.38 4.37
N ASP A 7 7.15 -13.10 3.54
CA ASP A 7 7.21 -14.56 3.46
C ASP A 7 5.90 -15.23 2.99
N GLN A 8 4.99 -14.46 2.40
CA GLN A 8 3.75 -14.98 1.82
C GLN A 8 3.68 -14.71 0.33
N THR A 9 3.01 -15.61 -0.39
CA THR A 9 2.68 -15.43 -1.81
C THR A 9 1.28 -14.83 -1.93
N TYR A 10 1.21 -13.70 -2.62
CA TYR A 10 -0.03 -12.98 -2.91
C TYR A 10 -0.42 -13.23 -4.35
N LEU A 11 -1.70 -13.50 -4.60
CA LEU A 11 -2.25 -13.71 -5.93
C LEU A 11 -3.12 -12.54 -6.33
N LEU A 12 -3.03 -12.14 -7.61
CA LEU A 12 -3.91 -11.12 -8.16
C LEU A 12 -5.36 -11.60 -8.12
N ARG A 13 -6.22 -10.81 -7.45
CA ARG A 13 -7.64 -11.12 -7.28
C ARG A 13 -8.55 -10.21 -8.10
N TRP A 14 -8.14 -8.96 -8.29
CA TRP A 14 -8.97 -7.97 -8.93
C TRP A 14 -8.11 -6.86 -9.54
N SER A 15 -8.53 -6.34 -10.67
CA SER A 15 -7.91 -5.20 -11.34
C SER A 15 -8.96 -4.31 -11.96
N SER A 16 -8.76 -3.01 -11.86
CA SER A 16 -9.54 -2.01 -12.58
C SER A 16 -8.60 -0.87 -12.96
N LYS A 17 -8.46 -0.62 -14.25
CA LYS A 17 -7.58 0.43 -14.80
C LYS A 17 -6.20 0.46 -14.13
N HIS A 18 -6.05 1.26 -13.10
CA HIS A 18 -4.78 1.55 -12.45
C HIS A 18 -4.71 1.07 -11.01
N GLN A 19 -5.65 0.22 -10.59
CA GLN A 19 -5.67 -0.38 -9.26
C GLN A 19 -5.71 -1.91 -9.36
N HIS A 20 -4.82 -2.56 -8.63
CA HIS A 20 -4.65 -4.01 -8.67
C HIS A 20 -4.54 -4.57 -7.26
N GLU A 21 -5.39 -5.51 -6.91
CA GLU A 21 -5.50 -6.06 -5.55
C GLU A 21 -5.04 -7.51 -5.51
N PHE A 22 -4.17 -7.80 -4.54
CA PHE A 22 -3.58 -9.12 -4.32
C PHE A 22 -3.85 -9.54 -2.88
N THR A 23 -4.22 -10.80 -2.67
CA THR A 23 -4.33 -11.39 -1.33
C THR A 23 -3.55 -12.69 -1.25
N PRO A 24 -3.17 -13.15 -0.03
CA PRO A 24 -2.50 -14.43 0.13
C PRO A 24 -3.30 -15.59 -0.48
N SER A 25 -2.62 -16.69 -0.81
CA SER A 25 -3.21 -17.82 -1.49
C SER A 25 -4.40 -18.43 -0.74
N ASP A 26 -4.39 -18.36 0.59
CA ASP A 26 -5.45 -18.86 1.46
C ASP A 26 -6.56 -17.83 1.76
N GLN A 27 -6.48 -16.64 1.18
CA GLN A 27 -7.44 -15.54 1.40
C GLN A 27 -8.09 -15.11 0.07
N ALA A 28 -8.79 -16.03 -0.57
CA ALA A 28 -9.42 -15.77 -1.87
C ALA A 28 -10.70 -14.94 -1.78
N ASP A 29 -11.36 -14.92 -0.63
CA ASP A 29 -12.61 -14.19 -0.42
C ASP A 29 -12.33 -12.72 -0.11
N LEU A 30 -12.62 -11.84 -1.06
CA LEU A 30 -12.39 -10.39 -0.93
C LEU A 30 -13.34 -9.70 0.07
N SER A 31 -14.33 -10.41 0.61
CA SER A 31 -15.19 -9.87 1.68
C SER A 31 -14.63 -10.16 3.08
N ARG A 32 -13.61 -11.00 3.21
CA ARG A 32 -13.11 -11.51 4.49
C ARG A 32 -11.59 -11.59 4.61
N TRP A 33 -10.87 -10.89 3.75
CA TRP A 33 -9.41 -10.88 3.79
C TRP A 33 -8.88 -10.20 5.06
N THR A 34 -7.72 -10.62 5.52
CA THR A 34 -6.99 -9.93 6.60
C THR A 34 -5.73 -9.23 6.10
N ASP A 35 -5.17 -9.68 4.98
CA ASP A 35 -3.96 -9.10 4.38
C ASP A 35 -4.20 -8.84 2.90
N MET A 36 -3.81 -7.65 2.44
CA MET A 36 -3.95 -7.27 1.03
C MET A 36 -2.77 -6.41 0.61
N ILE A 37 -2.28 -6.64 -0.60
CA ILE A 37 -1.41 -5.70 -1.30
C ILE A 37 -2.22 -5.06 -2.41
N THR A 38 -2.24 -3.73 -2.43
CA THR A 38 -2.81 -2.96 -3.54
C THR A 38 -1.69 -2.24 -4.25
N ILE A 39 -1.66 -2.35 -5.57
CA ILE A 39 -0.74 -1.57 -6.42
C ILE A 39 -1.58 -0.58 -7.20
N ASN A 40 -1.32 0.71 -6.97
CA ASN A 40 -1.92 1.79 -7.75
C ASN A 40 -0.86 2.40 -8.64
N THR A 41 -1.17 2.60 -9.91
CA THR A 41 -0.28 3.27 -10.86
C THR A 41 -0.84 4.65 -11.23
N TYR A 42 0.07 5.58 -11.49
CA TYR A 42 -0.28 6.97 -11.82
C TYR A 42 0.38 7.35 -13.14
N PRO A 43 -0.28 7.09 -14.29
CA PRO A 43 0.34 7.24 -15.62
C PRO A 43 0.85 8.66 -15.91
N GLY A 44 0.23 9.69 -15.37
CA GLY A 44 0.64 11.07 -15.55
C GLY A 44 1.79 11.53 -14.65
N VAL A 45 2.33 10.66 -13.81
CA VAL A 45 3.36 10.99 -12.81
C VAL A 45 4.68 10.34 -13.19
N SER A 46 5.68 11.15 -13.52
CA SER A 46 6.99 10.67 -13.98
C SER A 46 8.18 11.33 -13.26
N ASP A 47 7.94 12.20 -12.30
CA ASP A 47 8.99 12.90 -11.56
C ASP A 47 8.69 13.01 -10.05
N GLY A 48 9.67 13.48 -9.31
CA GLY A 48 9.59 13.58 -7.85
C GLY A 48 8.52 14.55 -7.37
N ASP A 49 8.32 15.67 -8.05
CA ASP A 49 7.31 16.67 -7.68
C ASP A 49 5.89 16.11 -7.87
N GLY A 50 5.66 15.43 -9.00
CA GLY A 50 4.39 14.76 -9.26
C GLY A 50 4.10 13.66 -8.24
N LEU A 51 5.13 12.90 -7.85
CA LEU A 51 4.99 11.85 -6.84
C LEU A 51 4.63 12.44 -5.47
N ALA A 52 5.30 13.51 -5.05
CA ALA A 52 5.00 14.20 -3.80
C ALA A 52 3.55 14.72 -3.79
N ASN A 53 3.08 15.27 -4.90
CA ASN A 53 1.70 15.73 -5.05
C ASN A 53 0.69 14.59 -4.90
N VAL A 54 0.98 13.42 -5.48
CA VAL A 54 0.15 12.22 -5.31
C VAL A 54 0.10 11.79 -3.85
N ALA A 55 1.26 11.67 -3.20
CA ALA A 55 1.32 11.28 -1.79
C ALA A 55 0.51 12.24 -0.90
N ASN A 56 0.63 13.55 -1.13
CA ASN A 56 -0.14 14.56 -0.38
C ASN A 56 -1.64 14.43 -0.62
N ARG A 57 -2.08 14.21 -1.86
CA ARG A 57 -3.50 14.01 -2.17
C ARG A 57 -4.06 12.75 -1.53
N VAL A 58 -3.30 11.67 -1.53
CA VAL A 58 -3.71 10.42 -0.88
C VAL A 58 -3.84 10.64 0.64
N LEU A 59 -2.87 11.30 1.25
CA LEU A 59 -2.94 11.63 2.69
C LEU A 59 -4.19 12.46 3.01
N ASP A 60 -4.47 13.49 2.22
CA ASP A 60 -5.67 14.33 2.40
C ASP A 60 -6.94 13.52 2.24
N ASN A 61 -7.00 12.63 1.25
CA ASN A 61 -8.13 11.73 1.04
C ASN A 61 -8.33 10.80 2.24
N TYR A 62 -7.26 10.22 2.77
CA TYR A 62 -7.32 9.38 3.95
C TYR A 62 -7.89 10.14 5.16
N LYS A 63 -7.42 11.37 5.38
CA LYS A 63 -7.93 12.23 6.46
C LYS A 63 -9.42 12.56 6.27
N GLN A 64 -9.85 12.87 5.06
CA GLN A 64 -11.25 13.13 4.75
C GLN A 64 -12.14 11.89 5.00
N ASN A 65 -11.59 10.70 4.85
CA ASN A 65 -12.26 9.44 5.16
C ASN A 65 -12.03 8.98 6.61
N LYS A 66 -11.66 9.90 7.48
CA LYS A 66 -11.54 9.71 8.94
C LYS A 66 -10.40 8.76 9.35
N ALA A 67 -9.37 8.64 8.54
CA ALA A 67 -8.17 7.91 8.93
C ALA A 67 -7.46 8.60 10.09
N VAL A 68 -6.91 7.80 10.99
CA VAL A 68 -6.00 8.27 12.03
C VAL A 68 -4.58 8.12 11.49
N VAL A 69 -3.87 9.23 11.35
CA VAL A 69 -2.49 9.22 10.85
C VAL A 69 -1.56 8.74 11.95
N VAL A 70 -0.87 7.62 11.70
CA VAL A 70 0.11 7.06 12.63
C VAL A 70 1.50 7.63 12.36
N ARG A 71 1.89 7.68 11.07
CA ARG A 71 3.24 8.11 10.68
C ARG A 71 3.27 8.55 9.23
N THR A 72 4.08 9.54 8.94
CA THR A 72 4.49 9.88 7.57
C THR A 72 6.00 9.96 7.53
N LEU A 73 6.59 9.56 6.40
CA LEU A 73 8.04 9.58 6.19
C LEU A 73 8.31 9.92 4.73
N SER A 74 9.29 10.77 4.51
CA SER A 74 9.84 11.01 3.17
C SER A 74 11.32 10.67 3.16
N VAL A 75 11.72 9.88 2.18
CA VAL A 75 13.14 9.56 1.92
C VAL A 75 13.61 10.50 0.83
N PRO A 76 14.59 11.38 1.12
CA PRO A 76 15.07 12.34 0.13
C PRO A 76 15.69 11.65 -1.09
N ARG A 77 15.61 12.30 -2.24
CA ARG A 77 16.31 11.83 -3.43
C ARG A 77 17.81 11.83 -3.21
N THR A 78 18.48 10.90 -3.87
CA THR A 78 19.94 10.86 -3.97
C THR A 78 20.36 11.03 -5.44
N ALA A 79 21.66 11.01 -5.71
CA ALA A 79 22.18 11.05 -7.10
C ALA A 79 21.70 9.86 -7.94
N VAL A 80 21.35 8.72 -7.29
CA VAL A 80 21.01 7.46 -7.98
C VAL A 80 19.59 6.99 -7.75
N LYS A 81 18.85 7.58 -6.79
CA LYS A 81 17.48 7.17 -6.45
C LYS A 81 16.56 8.39 -6.34
N PRO A 82 15.35 8.33 -6.92
CA PRO A 82 14.30 9.31 -6.66
C PRO A 82 13.87 9.29 -5.20
N ALA A 83 13.21 10.37 -4.75
CA ALA A 83 12.57 10.41 -3.44
C ALA A 83 11.43 9.38 -3.36
N GLU A 84 11.17 8.90 -2.16
CA GLU A 84 10.04 8.01 -1.86
C GLU A 84 9.28 8.55 -0.65
N HIS A 85 8.03 8.12 -0.50
CA HIS A 85 7.18 8.54 0.61
C HIS A 85 6.48 7.34 1.21
N LEU A 86 6.24 7.40 2.53
CA LEU A 86 5.47 6.40 3.27
C LEU A 86 4.38 7.09 4.08
N ILE A 87 3.18 6.54 4.03
CA ILE A 87 2.04 6.97 4.85
C ILE A 87 1.54 5.76 5.60
N VAL A 88 1.40 5.87 6.92
CA VAL A 88 0.81 4.82 7.76
C VAL A 88 -0.40 5.41 8.47
N VAL A 89 -1.56 4.81 8.25
CA VAL A 89 -2.83 5.24 8.83
C VAL A 89 -3.63 4.06 9.35
N LEU A 90 -4.60 4.35 10.22
CA LEU A 90 -5.62 3.41 10.66
C LEU A 90 -6.99 3.92 10.23
N PHE A 91 -7.80 3.04 9.65
CA PHE A 91 -9.20 3.30 9.36
C PHE A 91 -10.09 2.55 10.36
N PRO A 92 -10.63 3.23 11.38
CA PRO A 92 -11.62 2.62 12.25
C PRO A 92 -12.97 2.57 11.52
N VAL A 93 -13.43 1.36 11.27
CA VAL A 93 -14.72 1.08 10.65
C VAL A 93 -15.55 0.29 11.67
N ARG A 94 -16.87 0.28 11.51
CA ARG A 94 -17.77 -0.33 12.52
C ARG A 94 -17.38 -1.76 12.91
N ASN A 95 -17.01 -2.59 11.93
CA ASN A 95 -16.80 -4.02 12.13
C ASN A 95 -15.33 -4.45 12.05
N PHE A 96 -14.41 -3.51 11.83
CA PHE A 96 -12.98 -3.78 11.78
C PHE A 96 -12.18 -2.48 11.88
N ILE A 97 -10.89 -2.64 12.17
CA ILE A 97 -9.90 -1.57 11.97
C ILE A 97 -8.94 -2.06 10.89
N GLU A 98 -8.70 -1.22 9.90
CA GLU A 98 -7.74 -1.50 8.83
C GLU A 98 -6.49 -0.65 9.03
N ALA A 99 -5.34 -1.31 9.16
CA ALA A 99 -4.04 -0.65 9.16
C ALA A 99 -3.55 -0.58 7.72
N VAL A 100 -3.12 0.61 7.27
CA VAL A 100 -2.70 0.86 5.90
C VAL A 100 -1.30 1.43 5.90
N PHE A 101 -0.40 0.78 5.15
CA PHE A 101 0.99 1.20 4.92
C PHE A 101 1.14 1.47 3.42
N ALA A 102 1.26 2.72 3.03
CA ALA A 102 1.31 3.12 1.62
C ALA A 102 2.69 3.68 1.28
N ARG A 103 3.42 2.99 0.41
CA ARG A 103 4.70 3.42 -0.13
C ARG A 103 4.51 4.01 -1.52
N PHE A 104 5.04 5.21 -1.74
CA PHE A 104 4.99 5.91 -3.03
C PHE A 104 6.40 6.00 -3.60
N ARG A 105 6.57 5.53 -4.83
CA ARG A 105 7.85 5.56 -5.53
C ARG A 105 7.65 5.70 -7.04
N LEU A 106 8.70 6.11 -7.74
CA LEU A 106 8.76 6.01 -9.20
C LEU A 106 9.28 4.60 -9.55
N ALA A 107 8.49 3.85 -10.28
CA ALA A 107 8.82 2.51 -10.76
C ALA A 107 8.66 2.47 -12.28
N ASP A 108 9.72 2.11 -13.01
CA ASP A 108 9.75 2.16 -14.47
C ASP A 108 9.29 3.51 -15.02
N GLY A 109 9.74 4.60 -14.41
CA GLY A 109 9.41 5.97 -14.83
C GLY A 109 7.99 6.41 -14.56
N ARG A 110 7.21 5.66 -13.77
CA ARG A 110 5.82 5.98 -13.45
C ARG A 110 5.58 6.00 -11.95
N GLY A 111 4.82 6.99 -11.47
CA GLY A 111 4.37 7.01 -10.08
C GLY A 111 3.60 5.76 -9.74
N THR A 112 3.94 5.14 -8.60
CA THR A 112 3.36 3.87 -8.15
C THR A 112 3.20 3.90 -6.64
N ALA A 113 2.07 3.45 -6.15
CA ALA A 113 1.85 3.18 -4.74
C ALA A 113 1.77 1.67 -4.53
N VAL A 114 2.56 1.15 -3.59
CA VAL A 114 2.44 -0.22 -3.11
C VAL A 114 1.91 -0.13 -1.69
N ILE A 115 0.71 -0.66 -1.47
CA ILE A 115 -0.04 -0.48 -0.24
C ILE A 115 -0.26 -1.84 0.41
N TYR A 116 0.25 -2.02 1.63
CA TYR A 116 -0.10 -3.17 2.45
C TYR A 116 -1.20 -2.77 3.43
N SER A 117 -2.26 -3.57 3.47
CA SER A 117 -3.39 -3.38 4.38
C SER A 117 -3.60 -4.61 5.22
N HIS A 118 -3.87 -4.40 6.51
CA HIS A 118 -4.20 -5.46 7.45
C HIS A 118 -5.47 -5.12 8.20
N ARG A 119 -6.44 -6.04 8.20
CA ARG A 119 -7.72 -5.88 8.91
C ARG A 119 -7.77 -6.72 10.17
N ILE A 120 -8.24 -6.11 11.24
CA ILE A 120 -8.58 -6.79 12.50
C ILE A 120 -10.08 -6.63 12.68
N TYR A 121 -10.80 -7.73 12.56
CA TYR A 121 -12.26 -7.74 12.63
C TYR A 121 -12.77 -7.75 14.06
N GLY A 122 -13.89 -7.05 14.29
CA GLY A 122 -14.55 -6.92 15.58
C GLY A 122 -15.05 -5.51 15.78
N GLN A 123 -15.89 -5.29 16.79
CA GLN A 123 -16.48 -3.97 17.06
C GLN A 123 -15.64 -3.13 18.02
N LYS A 124 -14.83 -3.75 18.89
CA LYS A 124 -14.01 -3.06 19.90
C LYS A 124 -12.59 -3.62 19.85
N VAL A 125 -11.92 -3.38 18.75
CA VAL A 125 -10.59 -3.97 18.48
C VAL A 125 -9.45 -2.93 18.52
N GLY A 126 -9.69 -1.77 19.14
CA GLY A 126 -8.67 -0.72 19.22
C GLY A 126 -7.41 -1.16 19.95
N ASP A 127 -7.54 -1.80 21.10
CA ASP A 127 -6.39 -2.29 21.87
C ASP A 127 -5.67 -3.42 21.15
N THR A 128 -6.42 -4.33 20.54
CA THR A 128 -5.85 -5.41 19.71
C THR A 128 -5.05 -4.85 18.54
N THR A 129 -5.59 -3.83 17.87
CA THR A 129 -4.92 -3.16 16.76
C THR A 129 -3.65 -2.43 17.22
N ALA A 130 -3.71 -1.73 18.34
CA ALA A 130 -2.53 -1.06 18.91
C ALA A 130 -1.42 -2.06 19.25
N ALA A 131 -1.77 -3.20 19.84
CA ALA A 131 -0.82 -4.27 20.14
C ALA A 131 -0.20 -4.86 18.86
N TRP A 132 -1.02 -5.06 17.84
CA TRP A 132 -0.56 -5.55 16.53
C TRP A 132 0.40 -4.56 15.88
N MET A 133 0.09 -3.27 15.89
CA MET A 133 0.96 -2.21 15.37
C MET A 133 2.30 -2.18 16.09
N LYS A 134 2.28 -2.28 17.42
CA LYS A 134 3.49 -2.31 18.24
C LYS A 134 4.36 -3.52 17.91
N ALA A 135 3.76 -4.68 17.70
CA ALA A 135 4.47 -5.93 17.41
C ALA A 135 5.00 -6.00 15.97
N ASN A 136 4.29 -5.43 14.99
CA ASN A 136 4.54 -5.67 13.57
C ASN A 136 4.88 -4.43 12.75
N GLY A 137 4.48 -3.24 13.20
CA GLY A 137 4.52 -2.02 12.38
C GLY A 137 5.91 -1.70 11.81
N ALA A 138 6.93 -1.68 12.66
CA ALA A 138 8.30 -1.36 12.22
C ALA A 138 8.86 -2.40 11.22
N THR A 139 8.57 -3.67 11.43
CA THR A 139 9.00 -4.74 10.53
C THR A 139 8.32 -4.62 9.16
N ILE A 140 7.02 -4.34 9.14
CA ILE A 140 6.26 -4.12 7.91
C ILE A 140 6.79 -2.92 7.14
N GLU A 141 7.02 -1.80 7.82
CA GLU A 141 7.61 -0.61 7.18
C GLU A 141 8.93 -0.94 6.50
N ARG A 142 9.85 -1.61 7.20
CA ARG A 142 11.15 -1.99 6.64
C ARG A 142 11.01 -2.90 5.43
N ARG A 143 10.16 -3.93 5.53
CA ARG A 143 9.93 -4.87 4.42
C ARG A 143 9.31 -4.20 3.21
N LEU A 144 8.34 -3.32 3.45
CA LEU A 144 7.67 -2.57 2.38
C LEU A 144 8.64 -1.62 1.67
N MET A 145 9.45 -0.87 2.44
CA MET A 145 10.42 0.07 1.88
C MET A 145 11.58 -0.63 1.16
N ALA A 146 11.87 -1.89 1.50
CA ALA A 146 12.89 -2.71 0.86
C ALA A 146 12.36 -3.56 -0.30
N LEU A 147 11.06 -3.58 -0.52
CA LEU A 147 10.44 -4.42 -1.55
C LEU A 147 10.75 -3.90 -2.95
N HIS A 148 11.39 -4.73 -3.78
CA HIS A 148 11.75 -4.39 -5.16
C HIS A 148 11.03 -5.26 -6.19
N GLU A 149 10.69 -6.49 -5.85
CA GLU A 149 10.03 -7.44 -6.75
C GLU A 149 8.51 -7.23 -6.74
N VAL A 150 8.09 -6.16 -7.40
CA VAL A 150 6.68 -5.78 -7.56
C VAL A 150 6.35 -5.83 -9.04
N PRO A 151 5.22 -6.43 -9.46
CA PRO A 151 4.80 -6.38 -10.86
C PRO A 151 4.74 -4.94 -11.36
N SER A 152 5.41 -4.66 -12.48
CA SER A 152 5.46 -3.31 -13.03
C SER A 152 4.13 -2.96 -13.75
N HIS A 153 3.91 -1.66 -13.96
CA HIS A 153 2.75 -1.21 -14.72
C HIS A 153 2.69 -1.84 -16.13
N ARG A 154 3.83 -2.18 -16.70
CA ARG A 154 3.91 -2.82 -18.05
C ARG A 154 3.30 -4.22 -18.04
N ILE A 155 3.42 -4.92 -16.92
CA ILE A 155 2.84 -6.27 -16.74
C ILE A 155 1.39 -6.16 -16.28
N LEU A 156 1.10 -5.27 -15.34
CA LEU A 156 -0.24 -5.09 -14.79
C LEU A 156 -1.22 -4.47 -15.79
N GLU A 157 -0.72 -3.59 -16.64
CA GLU A 157 -1.53 -2.79 -17.58
C GLU A 157 -0.91 -2.86 -18.97
N PRO A 158 -0.96 -4.03 -19.61
CA PRO A 158 -0.44 -4.15 -20.96
C PRO A 158 -1.21 -3.25 -21.93
N ALA A 159 -0.51 -2.69 -22.92
CA ALA A 159 -1.14 -1.84 -23.92
C ALA A 159 -2.26 -2.59 -24.62
N SER A 160 -3.41 -1.93 -24.83
CA SER A 160 -4.49 -2.47 -25.65
C SER A 160 -4.01 -2.65 -27.07
N ARG A 161 -4.24 -3.82 -27.65
CA ARG A 161 -3.94 -4.09 -29.08
C ARG A 161 -5.07 -3.59 -29.95
#